data_e520a2a58a7eddff4b860f2ec7ce4a1b
#
_entry.id   e520a2a58a7eddff4b860f2ec7ce4a1b
#
_cell.length_a   1.000
_cell.length_b   1.000
_cell.length_c   1.000
_cell.angle_alpha   90.00
_cell.angle_beta   90.00
_cell.angle_gamma   90.00
#
_symmetry.space_group_name_H-M   'P 1'
#
loop_
_entity.id
_entity.type
_entity.pdbx_description
1 polymer ?
#
loop_
_entity_poly.entity_id
_entity_poly.type
_entity_poly.pdbx_seq_one_letter_code
_entity_poly.pdbx_strand_id
1 'polypeptide(L)'
;VGLTDIDMSAIDKVRRKLQRTLGRALEHRFLDRYRDLRRSGDYEPSAAQTAQRSLRHAILDYLANNGEPAHVDLCVQHISMADNLTDALVGLGILSRIDCDDRQAMMQAFYERWCSDPLVLLKWFFVVGASPVPGAIDGVRHVMSQPYFDLMNPAHGMNLLGGFFRRNYIEFHNPDGSGYEFLADVLLEIDQFRPDAGSWLMPQIMQWRRHEPRRRELMRAQLQRIASTDGISSGLYELVGNALAESEAA
;
A
#
# COMPACT_ATOMS: atom_id res chain seq x y z
N VAL A 1 -9.38 15.45 20.34
CA VAL A 1 -9.09 16.55 19.42
C VAL A 1 -8.49 15.93 18.17
N GLY A 2 -9.23 15.94 17.05
CA GLY A 2 -8.74 15.40 15.76
C GLY A 2 -7.78 16.38 15.10
N LEU A 3 -6.79 15.87 14.34
CA LEU A 3 -5.96 16.72 13.48
C LEU A 3 -6.81 17.32 12.36
N THR A 4 -6.59 18.60 12.06
CA THR A 4 -7.17 19.33 10.94
C THR A 4 -6.05 19.82 10.02
N ASP A 5 -6.39 20.19 8.79
CA ASP A 5 -5.44 20.66 7.78
C ASP A 5 -4.26 19.69 7.57
N ILE A 6 -4.59 18.40 7.47
CA ILE A 6 -3.62 17.32 7.33
C ILE A 6 -2.93 17.43 5.98
N ASP A 7 -1.62 17.70 5.99
CA ASP A 7 -0.75 17.62 4.82
C ASP A 7 -0.01 16.26 4.79
N MET A 8 -0.54 15.34 3.98
CA MET A 8 0.03 13.99 3.84
C MET A 8 1.45 13.99 3.29
N SER A 9 1.78 14.95 2.41
CA SER A 9 3.13 15.08 1.85
C SER A 9 4.14 15.51 2.90
N ALA A 10 3.77 16.46 3.78
CA ALA A 10 4.62 16.89 4.88
C ALA A 10 4.86 15.77 5.90
N ILE A 11 3.81 15.02 6.23
CA ILE A 11 3.90 13.85 7.14
C ILE A 11 4.87 12.81 6.56
N ASP A 12 4.71 12.44 5.28
CA ASP A 12 5.61 11.49 4.63
C ASP A 12 7.06 11.96 4.63
N LYS A 13 7.29 13.21 4.24
CA LYS A 13 8.62 13.82 4.23
C LYS A 13 9.32 13.72 5.59
N VAL A 14 8.60 14.00 6.67
CA VAL A 14 9.15 13.93 8.04
C VAL A 14 9.44 12.48 8.42
N ARG A 15 8.50 11.55 8.15
CA ARG A 15 8.69 10.11 8.44
C ARG A 15 9.88 9.53 7.70
N ARG A 16 10.00 9.77 6.40
CA ARG A 16 11.16 9.32 5.60
C ARG A 16 12.46 9.94 6.08
N LYS A 17 12.45 11.23 6.44
CA LYS A 17 13.64 11.89 7.00
C LYS A 17 14.07 11.21 8.30
N LEU A 18 13.14 10.93 9.22
CA LEU A 18 13.42 10.25 10.48
C LEU A 18 13.99 8.84 10.24
N GLN A 19 13.35 8.04 9.39
CA GLN A 19 13.80 6.69 9.05
C GLN A 19 15.23 6.71 8.46
N ARG A 20 15.49 7.59 7.50
CA ARG A 20 16.84 7.76 6.91
C ARG A 20 17.87 8.21 7.92
N THR A 21 17.51 9.17 8.79
CA THR A 21 18.44 9.65 9.83
C THR A 21 18.82 8.52 10.77
N LEU A 22 17.86 7.77 11.26
CA LEU A 22 18.12 6.62 12.15
C LEU A 22 18.88 5.50 11.42
N GLY A 23 18.50 5.17 10.19
CA GLY A 23 19.15 4.17 9.39
C GLY A 23 20.62 4.47 9.15
N ARG A 24 20.97 5.72 8.83
CA ARG A 24 22.36 6.17 8.66
C ARG A 24 23.14 6.21 9.97
N ALA A 25 22.54 6.77 11.02
CA ALA A 25 23.21 6.87 12.32
C ALA A 25 23.53 5.51 12.95
N LEU A 26 22.73 4.51 12.65
CA LEU A 26 22.84 3.15 13.23
C LEU A 26 23.32 2.10 12.21
N GLU A 27 23.71 2.49 11.00
CA GLU A 27 23.98 1.61 9.86
C GLU A 27 24.92 0.45 10.23
N HIS A 28 26.08 0.74 10.80
CA HIS A 28 27.04 -0.31 11.19
C HIS A 28 26.44 -1.30 12.19
N ARG A 29 25.74 -0.79 13.23
CA ARG A 29 25.08 -1.62 14.23
C ARG A 29 23.95 -2.46 13.62
N PHE A 30 23.21 -1.89 12.66
CA PHE A 30 22.14 -2.59 11.96
C PHE A 30 22.70 -3.70 11.07
N LEU A 31 23.77 -3.45 10.32
CA LEU A 31 24.40 -4.45 9.48
C LEU A 31 24.96 -5.63 10.31
N ASP A 32 25.65 -5.34 11.41
CA ASP A 32 26.17 -6.39 12.30
C ASP A 32 25.00 -7.19 12.90
N ARG A 33 24.01 -6.50 13.44
CA ARG A 33 22.86 -7.20 14.04
C ARG A 33 22.04 -7.97 13.02
N TYR A 34 21.88 -7.49 11.79
CA TYR A 34 21.21 -8.20 10.71
C TYR A 34 21.90 -9.53 10.37
N ARG A 35 23.25 -9.54 10.40
CA ARG A 35 24.06 -10.75 10.19
C ARG A 35 23.92 -11.72 11.35
N ASP A 36 24.03 -11.24 12.59
CA ASP A 36 23.89 -12.05 13.81
C ASP A 36 22.50 -12.72 13.92
N LEU A 37 21.47 -12.03 13.47
CA LEU A 37 20.09 -12.54 13.45
C LEU A 37 19.82 -13.51 12.31
N ARG A 38 20.82 -13.88 11.52
CA ARG A 38 20.66 -14.93 10.51
C ARG A 38 20.39 -16.26 11.20
N ARG A 39 19.28 -16.90 10.81
CA ARG A 39 18.91 -18.19 11.39
C ARG A 39 19.98 -19.24 11.12
N SER A 40 20.33 -20.01 12.14
CA SER A 40 21.08 -21.25 12.04
C SER A 40 20.11 -22.42 12.20
N GLY A 41 20.06 -23.33 11.24
CA GLY A 41 19.16 -24.49 11.27
C GLY A 41 17.85 -24.29 10.52
N ASP A 42 16.94 -25.26 10.66
CA ASP A 42 15.68 -25.31 9.92
C ASP A 42 14.68 -24.25 10.38
N TYR A 43 13.74 -23.93 9.49
CA TYR A 43 12.63 -23.04 9.82
C TYR A 43 11.71 -23.69 10.86
N GLU A 44 11.46 -22.94 11.93
CA GLU A 44 10.45 -23.29 12.94
C GLU A 44 9.53 -22.10 13.20
N PRO A 45 8.21 -22.31 13.34
CA PRO A 45 7.25 -21.26 13.70
C PRO A 45 7.26 -20.99 15.22
N SER A 46 8.46 -21.02 15.86
CA SER A 46 8.62 -20.76 17.29
C SER A 46 8.61 -19.26 17.59
N ALA A 47 8.24 -18.89 18.83
CA ALA A 47 8.27 -17.50 19.29
C ALA A 47 9.66 -16.87 19.20
N ALA A 48 10.71 -17.64 19.51
CA ALA A 48 12.10 -17.19 19.42
C ALA A 48 12.51 -16.86 17.96
N GLN A 49 12.29 -17.78 17.01
CA GLN A 49 12.57 -17.50 15.61
C GLN A 49 11.67 -16.37 15.04
N THR A 50 10.43 -16.26 15.49
CA THR A 50 9.54 -15.16 15.08
C THR A 50 10.07 -13.81 15.55
N ALA A 51 10.50 -13.70 16.81
CA ALA A 51 11.09 -12.47 17.35
C ALA A 51 12.39 -12.10 16.59
N GLN A 52 13.24 -13.09 16.31
CA GLN A 52 14.47 -12.94 15.54
C GLN A 52 14.21 -12.41 14.13
N ARG A 53 13.26 -13.00 13.40
CA ARG A 53 12.82 -12.54 12.07
C ARG A 53 12.25 -11.12 12.11
N SER A 54 11.36 -10.84 13.08
CA SER A 54 10.74 -9.52 13.19
C SER A 54 11.77 -8.40 13.38
N LEU A 55 12.76 -8.63 14.24
CA LEU A 55 13.85 -7.66 14.44
C LEU A 55 14.72 -7.54 13.17
N ARG A 56 15.05 -8.65 12.52
CA ARG A 56 15.84 -8.67 11.28
C ARG A 56 15.11 -7.92 10.15
N HIS A 57 13.79 -8.08 10.01
CA HIS A 57 12.97 -7.37 9.05
C HIS A 57 12.91 -5.87 9.33
N ALA A 58 12.74 -5.47 10.59
CA ALA A 58 12.76 -4.05 10.97
C ALA A 58 14.11 -3.39 10.63
N ILE A 59 15.21 -4.07 10.91
CA ILE A 59 16.55 -3.60 10.55
C ILE A 59 16.70 -3.45 9.03
N LEU A 60 16.27 -4.46 8.26
CA LEU A 60 16.29 -4.41 6.80
C LEU A 60 15.51 -3.23 6.25
N ASP A 61 14.34 -2.94 6.84
CA ASP A 61 13.52 -1.79 6.46
C ASP A 61 14.24 -0.46 6.68
N TYR A 62 14.92 -0.28 7.81
CA TYR A 62 15.72 0.92 8.06
C TYR A 62 16.91 1.04 7.11
N LEU A 63 17.61 -0.04 6.81
CA LEU A 63 18.75 -0.04 5.88
C LEU A 63 18.28 0.29 4.46
N ALA A 64 17.27 -0.39 3.96
CA ALA A 64 16.74 -0.19 2.61
C ALA A 64 16.25 1.26 2.35
N ASN A 65 15.69 1.91 3.39
CA ASN A 65 15.27 3.32 3.28
C ASN A 65 16.43 4.34 3.20
N ASN A 66 17.67 3.92 3.38
CA ASN A 66 18.83 4.81 3.22
C ASN A 66 19.10 5.20 1.76
N GLY A 67 18.62 4.41 0.80
CA GLY A 67 18.80 4.63 -0.63
C GLY A 67 20.21 4.25 -1.14
N GLU A 68 20.99 3.51 -0.35
CA GLU A 68 22.31 3.02 -0.77
C GLU A 68 22.14 1.74 -1.60
N PRO A 69 22.80 1.61 -2.77
CA PRO A 69 22.69 0.42 -3.63
C PRO A 69 22.98 -0.90 -2.88
N ALA A 70 23.99 -0.90 -2.01
CA ALA A 70 24.33 -2.08 -1.21
C ALA A 70 23.19 -2.58 -0.30
N HIS A 71 22.29 -1.67 0.12
CA HIS A 71 21.13 -2.05 0.93
C HIS A 71 19.96 -2.56 0.07
N VAL A 72 19.86 -2.11 -1.18
CA VAL A 72 18.95 -2.71 -2.18
C VAL A 72 19.40 -4.13 -2.48
N ASP A 73 20.69 -4.35 -2.75
CA ASP A 73 21.29 -5.68 -2.95
C ASP A 73 21.01 -6.61 -1.75
N LEU A 74 21.14 -6.07 -0.51
CA LEU A 74 20.84 -6.82 0.70
C LEU A 74 19.37 -7.26 0.74
N CYS A 75 18.45 -6.40 0.28
CA CYS A 75 17.02 -6.71 0.18
C CYS A 75 16.77 -7.81 -0.85
N VAL A 76 17.38 -7.71 -2.03
CA VAL A 76 17.30 -8.72 -3.10
C VAL A 76 17.85 -10.07 -2.61
N GLN A 77 19.00 -10.08 -1.94
CA GLN A 77 19.55 -11.30 -1.32
C GLN A 77 18.60 -11.88 -0.27
N HIS A 78 18.00 -11.04 0.58
CA HIS A 78 17.04 -11.50 1.58
C HIS A 78 15.85 -12.24 0.96
N ILE A 79 15.28 -11.70 -0.13
CA ILE A 79 14.17 -12.32 -0.86
C ILE A 79 14.60 -13.62 -1.53
N SER A 80 15.74 -13.60 -2.23
CA SER A 80 16.23 -14.72 -3.03
C SER A 80 16.65 -15.92 -2.17
N MET A 81 17.15 -15.68 -0.96
CA MET A 81 17.57 -16.70 -0.02
C MET A 81 16.47 -17.14 0.96
N ALA A 82 15.28 -16.56 0.86
CA ALA A 82 14.16 -16.88 1.74
C ALA A 82 13.67 -18.32 1.50
N ASP A 83 13.69 -19.11 2.56
CA ASP A 83 13.18 -20.49 2.59
C ASP A 83 11.74 -20.57 3.16
N ASN A 84 11.16 -19.42 3.50
CA ASN A 84 9.80 -19.31 3.98
C ASN A 84 9.10 -18.08 3.38
N LEU A 85 7.77 -18.16 3.30
CA LEU A 85 6.95 -17.12 2.68
C LEU A 85 7.02 -15.79 3.43
N THR A 86 7.17 -15.81 4.75
CA THR A 86 7.20 -14.59 5.58
C THR A 86 8.42 -13.72 5.23
N ASP A 87 9.61 -14.31 5.16
CA ASP A 87 10.83 -13.59 4.81
C ASP A 87 10.76 -13.07 3.36
N ALA A 88 10.29 -13.90 2.42
CA ALA A 88 10.12 -13.50 1.03
C ALA A 88 9.15 -12.32 0.88
N LEU A 89 7.97 -12.37 1.52
CA LEU A 89 6.95 -11.32 1.43
C LEU A 89 7.38 -10.02 2.11
N VAL A 90 8.03 -10.10 3.27
CA VAL A 90 8.49 -8.89 3.96
C VAL A 90 9.61 -8.22 3.15
N GLY A 91 10.58 -9.00 2.65
CA GLY A 91 11.62 -8.47 1.78
C GLY A 91 11.02 -7.81 0.52
N LEU A 92 10.06 -8.48 -0.14
CA LEU A 92 9.37 -7.93 -1.30
C LEU A 92 8.61 -6.64 -0.96
N GLY A 93 7.89 -6.60 0.17
CA GLY A 93 7.18 -5.42 0.64
C GLY A 93 8.10 -4.25 1.00
N ILE A 94 9.33 -4.51 1.45
CA ILE A 94 10.36 -3.49 1.66
C ILE A 94 10.86 -2.97 0.31
N LEU A 95 11.26 -3.87 -0.59
CA LEU A 95 11.79 -3.53 -1.91
C LEU A 95 10.75 -2.82 -2.78
N SER A 96 9.47 -3.17 -2.66
CA SER A 96 8.38 -2.56 -3.43
C SER A 96 8.23 -1.04 -3.21
N ARG A 97 8.81 -0.51 -2.13
CA ARG A 97 8.79 0.93 -1.79
C ARG A 97 9.99 1.70 -2.34
N ILE A 98 10.92 1.01 -3.01
CA ILE A 98 12.14 1.60 -3.56
C ILE A 98 11.99 1.63 -5.09
N ASP A 99 12.15 2.81 -5.67
CA ASP A 99 12.12 2.96 -7.13
C ASP A 99 13.50 2.55 -7.70
N CYS A 100 13.58 1.29 -8.15
CA CYS A 100 14.79 0.69 -8.72
C CYS A 100 14.41 -0.46 -9.67
N ASP A 101 15.32 -0.84 -10.55
CA ASP A 101 15.11 -1.91 -11.53
C ASP A 101 14.90 -3.28 -10.86
N ASP A 102 15.64 -3.56 -9.79
CA ASP A 102 15.52 -4.81 -9.03
C ASP A 102 14.12 -5.03 -8.45
N ARG A 103 13.41 -3.96 -8.09
CA ARG A 103 12.03 -4.04 -7.62
C ARG A 103 11.13 -4.74 -8.63
N GLN A 104 11.18 -4.31 -9.89
CA GLN A 104 10.32 -4.88 -10.92
C GLN A 104 10.69 -6.34 -11.21
N ALA A 105 11.97 -6.65 -11.28
CA ALA A 105 12.46 -8.00 -11.47
C ALA A 105 12.03 -8.95 -10.33
N MET A 106 12.15 -8.51 -9.07
CA MET A 106 11.76 -9.32 -7.90
C MET A 106 10.24 -9.47 -7.76
N MET A 107 9.46 -8.45 -8.10
CA MET A 107 8.00 -8.54 -8.15
C MET A 107 7.54 -9.57 -9.19
N GLN A 108 8.16 -9.57 -10.36
CA GLN A 108 7.86 -10.52 -11.44
C GLN A 108 8.28 -11.94 -11.05
N ALA A 109 9.50 -12.13 -10.55
CA ALA A 109 10.01 -13.43 -10.11
C ALA A 109 9.15 -14.05 -8.99
N PHE A 110 8.67 -13.21 -8.05
CA PHE A 110 7.76 -13.66 -7.01
C PHE A 110 6.41 -14.11 -7.59
N TYR A 111 5.83 -13.33 -8.51
CA TYR A 111 4.62 -13.72 -9.20
C TYR A 111 4.78 -15.05 -9.93
N GLU A 112 5.80 -15.22 -10.75
CA GLU A 112 6.06 -16.44 -11.52
C GLU A 112 6.19 -17.68 -10.62
N ARG A 113 6.83 -17.52 -9.48
CA ARG A 113 7.01 -18.62 -8.50
C ARG A 113 5.70 -19.02 -7.81
N TRP A 114 4.80 -18.08 -7.55
CA TRP A 114 3.66 -18.28 -6.65
C TRP A 114 2.29 -18.05 -7.29
N CYS A 115 2.20 -17.72 -8.58
CA CYS A 115 0.92 -17.41 -9.24
C CYS A 115 -0.09 -18.56 -9.21
N SER A 116 0.36 -19.81 -9.03
CA SER A 116 -0.51 -20.98 -8.90
C SER A 116 -1.11 -21.17 -7.51
N ASP A 117 -0.63 -20.45 -6.48
CA ASP A 117 -1.19 -20.48 -5.13
C ASP A 117 -2.09 -19.24 -4.92
N PRO A 118 -3.44 -19.42 -4.88
CA PRO A 118 -4.37 -18.30 -4.77
C PRO A 118 -4.16 -17.44 -3.51
N LEU A 119 -3.77 -18.05 -2.38
CA LEU A 119 -3.58 -17.31 -1.13
C LEU A 119 -2.30 -16.46 -1.16
N VAL A 120 -1.26 -16.97 -1.80
CA VAL A 120 -0.02 -16.21 -1.98
C VAL A 120 -0.19 -15.11 -3.03
N LEU A 121 -0.96 -15.38 -4.09
CA LEU A 121 -1.31 -14.38 -5.10
C LEU A 121 -2.03 -13.17 -4.49
N LEU A 122 -2.95 -13.39 -3.54
CA LEU A 122 -3.59 -12.29 -2.80
C LEU A 122 -2.57 -11.41 -2.05
N LYS A 123 -1.51 -12.00 -1.50
CA LYS A 123 -0.45 -11.24 -0.83
C LYS A 123 0.37 -10.41 -1.83
N TRP A 124 0.62 -10.97 -3.01
CA TRP A 124 1.27 -10.24 -4.08
C TRP A 124 0.41 -9.06 -4.56
N PHE A 125 -0.90 -9.23 -4.76
CA PHE A 125 -1.84 -8.13 -5.05
C PHE A 125 -1.70 -7.01 -4.01
N PHE A 126 -1.68 -7.37 -2.73
CA PHE A 126 -1.53 -6.38 -1.66
C PHE A 126 -0.20 -5.62 -1.76
N VAL A 127 0.91 -6.30 -2.05
CA VAL A 127 2.22 -5.65 -2.21
C VAL A 127 2.23 -4.72 -3.41
N VAL A 128 1.64 -5.13 -4.55
CA VAL A 128 1.50 -4.26 -5.73
C VAL A 128 0.73 -2.98 -5.38
N GLY A 129 -0.45 -3.12 -4.78
CA GLY A 129 -1.27 -1.97 -4.40
C GLY A 129 -0.58 -1.05 -3.39
N ALA A 130 0.12 -1.61 -2.41
CA ALA A 130 0.78 -0.87 -1.35
C ALA A 130 2.12 -0.22 -1.76
N SER A 131 2.58 -0.40 -3.00
CA SER A 131 3.86 0.11 -3.50
C SER A 131 3.79 1.62 -3.79
N PRO A 132 4.44 2.50 -2.99
CA PRO A 132 4.32 3.95 -3.11
C PRO A 132 5.38 4.52 -4.07
N VAL A 133 5.42 3.99 -5.28
CA VAL A 133 6.34 4.44 -6.34
C VAL A 133 5.56 5.20 -7.41
N PRO A 134 6.18 6.12 -8.15
CA PRO A 134 5.53 6.82 -9.25
C PRO A 134 4.88 5.84 -10.23
N GLY A 135 3.68 6.16 -10.70
CA GLY A 135 2.92 5.28 -11.60
C GLY A 135 2.22 4.10 -10.90
N ALA A 136 2.07 4.13 -9.58
CA ALA A 136 1.40 3.06 -8.83
C ALA A 136 -0.04 2.78 -9.31
N ILE A 137 -0.79 3.82 -9.71
CA ILE A 137 -2.14 3.66 -10.28
C ILE A 137 -2.10 2.84 -11.55
N ASP A 138 -1.16 3.13 -12.46
CA ASP A 138 -1.00 2.38 -13.71
C ASP A 138 -0.63 0.92 -13.43
N GLY A 139 0.22 0.67 -12.45
CA GLY A 139 0.55 -0.68 -11.99
C GLY A 139 -0.66 -1.44 -11.45
N VAL A 140 -1.52 -0.78 -10.66
CA VAL A 140 -2.77 -1.36 -10.17
C VAL A 140 -3.75 -1.63 -11.32
N ARG A 141 -3.96 -0.67 -12.22
CA ARG A 141 -4.80 -0.83 -13.42
C ARG A 141 -4.30 -1.95 -14.33
N HIS A 142 -2.97 -2.08 -14.48
CA HIS A 142 -2.38 -3.18 -15.23
C HIS A 142 -2.76 -4.54 -14.62
N VAL A 143 -2.64 -4.72 -13.29
CA VAL A 143 -3.06 -5.96 -12.63
C VAL A 143 -4.56 -6.20 -12.79
N MET A 144 -5.39 -5.16 -12.67
CA MET A 144 -6.85 -5.26 -12.86
C MET A 144 -7.23 -5.74 -14.27
N SER A 145 -6.43 -5.43 -15.29
CA SER A 145 -6.67 -5.84 -16.69
C SER A 145 -6.22 -7.28 -17.01
N GLN A 146 -5.54 -7.96 -16.09
CA GLN A 146 -4.99 -9.30 -16.33
C GLN A 146 -6.03 -10.41 -16.12
N PRO A 147 -5.93 -11.53 -16.86
CA PRO A 147 -6.90 -12.63 -16.75
C PRO A 147 -6.90 -13.34 -15.40
N TYR A 148 -5.85 -13.15 -14.59
CA TYR A 148 -5.77 -13.71 -13.23
C TYR A 148 -6.40 -12.82 -12.15
N PHE A 149 -6.84 -11.62 -12.52
CA PHE A 149 -7.55 -10.72 -11.60
C PHE A 149 -9.04 -10.69 -11.94
N ASP A 150 -9.87 -10.83 -10.92
CA ASP A 150 -11.32 -10.76 -11.03
C ASP A 150 -11.85 -9.75 -10.00
N LEU A 151 -12.38 -8.62 -10.47
CA LEU A 151 -12.95 -7.58 -9.62
C LEU A 151 -14.22 -8.04 -8.90
N MET A 152 -14.91 -9.06 -9.45
CA MET A 152 -16.06 -9.70 -8.80
C MET A 152 -15.65 -10.55 -7.60
N ASN A 153 -14.40 -11.00 -7.54
CA ASN A 153 -13.87 -11.70 -6.37
C ASN A 153 -13.49 -10.69 -5.27
N PRO A 154 -14.21 -10.68 -4.12
CA PRO A 154 -13.95 -9.72 -3.05
C PRO A 154 -12.51 -9.78 -2.53
N ALA A 155 -11.91 -10.97 -2.48
CA ALA A 155 -10.54 -11.11 -1.98
C ALA A 155 -9.50 -10.44 -2.89
N HIS A 156 -9.71 -10.47 -4.22
CA HIS A 156 -8.86 -9.76 -5.17
C HIS A 156 -8.93 -8.25 -4.96
N GLY A 157 -10.15 -7.69 -4.97
CA GLY A 157 -10.37 -6.26 -4.72
C GLY A 157 -9.85 -5.81 -3.36
N MET A 158 -10.18 -6.54 -2.28
CA MET A 158 -9.72 -6.19 -0.93
C MET A 158 -8.20 -6.20 -0.77
N ASN A 159 -7.48 -7.05 -1.48
CA ASN A 159 -6.02 -7.08 -1.41
C ASN A 159 -5.40 -6.01 -2.32
N LEU A 160 -5.72 -5.97 -3.61
CA LEU A 160 -5.11 -5.02 -4.55
C LEU A 160 -5.52 -3.56 -4.22
N LEU A 161 -6.82 -3.29 -4.23
CA LEU A 161 -7.36 -1.95 -4.00
C LEU A 161 -7.22 -1.53 -2.53
N GLY A 162 -7.36 -2.47 -1.59
CA GLY A 162 -7.07 -2.22 -0.17
C GLY A 162 -5.60 -1.92 0.09
N GLY A 163 -4.68 -2.53 -0.64
CA GLY A 163 -3.26 -2.18 -0.67
C GLY A 163 -3.07 -0.73 -1.11
N PHE A 164 -3.70 -0.33 -2.22
CA PHE A 164 -3.59 1.03 -2.73
C PHE A 164 -4.30 2.05 -1.83
N PHE A 165 -5.57 1.93 -1.60
CA PHE A 165 -6.34 2.98 -0.91
C PHE A 165 -6.07 3.10 0.59
N ARG A 166 -5.58 2.05 1.25
CA ARG A 166 -5.35 2.04 2.72
C ARG A 166 -3.89 2.06 3.13
N ARG A 167 -2.96 1.67 2.26
CA ARG A 167 -1.54 1.54 2.59
C ARG A 167 -0.65 2.43 1.75
N ASN A 168 -1.04 2.71 0.52
CA ASN A 168 -0.30 3.60 -0.36
C ASN A 168 -0.82 5.04 -0.23
N TYR A 169 -0.71 5.60 0.98
CA TYR A 169 -1.20 6.95 1.26
C TYR A 169 -0.46 8.04 0.48
N ILE A 170 0.73 7.75 -0.05
CA ILE A 170 1.51 8.70 -0.87
C ILE A 170 0.81 8.92 -2.21
N GLU A 171 0.62 7.84 -2.96
CA GLU A 171 0.02 7.92 -4.29
C GLU A 171 -1.50 8.15 -4.22
N PHE A 172 -2.16 7.61 -3.19
CA PHE A 172 -3.57 7.90 -2.95
C PHE A 172 -3.82 9.39 -2.67
N HIS A 173 -2.95 10.04 -1.89
CA HIS A 173 -3.03 11.47 -1.60
C HIS A 173 -2.08 12.29 -2.46
N ASN A 174 -1.78 11.85 -3.69
CA ASN A 174 -0.98 12.63 -4.62
C ASN A 174 -1.60 14.04 -4.79
N PRO A 175 -0.78 15.11 -4.76
CA PRO A 175 -1.28 16.49 -4.87
C PRO A 175 -2.05 16.82 -6.16
N ASP A 176 -1.93 16.01 -7.20
CA ASP A 176 -2.69 16.16 -8.44
C ASP A 176 -4.14 15.65 -8.34
N GLY A 177 -4.47 14.86 -7.31
CA GLY A 177 -5.80 14.30 -7.08
C GLY A 177 -6.08 12.99 -7.80
N SER A 178 -5.12 12.44 -8.55
CA SER A 178 -5.27 11.21 -9.34
C SER A 178 -5.73 10.00 -8.52
N GLY A 179 -5.27 9.89 -7.26
CA GLY A 179 -5.70 8.82 -6.36
C GLY A 179 -7.18 8.91 -5.97
N TYR A 180 -7.72 10.11 -5.84
CA TYR A 180 -9.14 10.32 -5.53
C TYR A 180 -10.03 10.08 -6.75
N GLU A 181 -9.56 10.47 -7.93
CA GLU A 181 -10.21 10.17 -9.20
C GLU A 181 -10.27 8.65 -9.43
N PHE A 182 -9.16 7.96 -9.21
CA PHE A 182 -9.11 6.51 -9.31
C PHE A 182 -10.05 5.81 -8.32
N LEU A 183 -10.18 6.32 -7.07
CA LEU A 183 -11.16 5.79 -6.13
C LEU A 183 -12.60 5.96 -6.64
N ALA A 184 -12.93 7.13 -7.18
CA ALA A 184 -14.25 7.40 -7.73
C ALA A 184 -14.57 6.50 -8.94
N ASP A 185 -13.60 6.30 -9.86
CA ASP A 185 -13.73 5.38 -10.99
C ASP A 185 -14.05 3.97 -10.52
N VAL A 186 -13.27 3.45 -9.56
CA VAL A 186 -13.44 2.10 -9.01
C VAL A 186 -14.78 1.96 -8.28
N LEU A 187 -15.19 2.98 -7.52
CA LEU A 187 -16.50 2.96 -6.84
C LEU A 187 -17.65 2.88 -7.83
N LEU A 188 -17.62 3.71 -8.88
CA LEU A 188 -18.66 3.73 -9.91
C LEU A 188 -18.69 2.42 -10.72
N GLU A 189 -17.54 1.81 -10.98
CA GLU A 189 -17.45 0.53 -11.66
C GLU A 189 -18.03 -0.60 -10.79
N ILE A 190 -17.57 -0.71 -9.54
CA ILE A 190 -17.99 -1.80 -8.63
C ILE A 190 -19.46 -1.68 -8.26
N ASP A 191 -20.01 -0.48 -8.10
CA ASP A 191 -21.39 -0.25 -7.70
C ASP A 191 -22.41 -0.84 -8.67
N GLN A 192 -22.06 -0.96 -9.96
CA GLN A 192 -22.93 -1.55 -10.99
C GLN A 192 -23.29 -3.03 -10.73
N PHE A 193 -22.41 -3.75 -10.04
CA PHE A 193 -22.61 -5.18 -9.76
C PHE A 193 -22.46 -5.56 -8.28
N ARG A 194 -21.93 -4.66 -7.45
CA ARG A 194 -21.77 -4.85 -6.01
C ARG A 194 -22.09 -3.58 -5.23
N PRO A 195 -23.37 -3.25 -5.03
CA PRO A 195 -23.80 -2.03 -4.34
C PRO A 195 -23.30 -1.91 -2.88
N ASP A 196 -22.95 -3.03 -2.24
CA ASP A 196 -22.39 -3.08 -0.89
C ASP A 196 -20.90 -2.67 -0.83
N ALA A 197 -20.21 -2.65 -1.96
CA ALA A 197 -18.79 -2.35 -2.00
C ALA A 197 -18.45 -0.91 -1.58
N GLY A 198 -19.38 0.04 -1.72
CA GLY A 198 -19.22 1.40 -1.22
C GLY A 198 -18.86 1.44 0.27
N SER A 199 -19.40 0.53 1.08
CA SER A 199 -19.20 0.50 2.52
C SER A 199 -17.73 0.32 2.96
N TRP A 200 -16.88 -0.35 2.18
CA TRP A 200 -15.48 -0.57 2.54
C TRP A 200 -14.50 0.40 1.83
N LEU A 201 -14.87 1.01 0.70
CA LEU A 201 -14.05 1.98 -0.03
C LEU A 201 -14.30 3.43 0.40
N MET A 202 -15.55 3.80 0.64
CA MET A 202 -15.95 5.16 1.02
C MET A 202 -15.20 5.74 2.24
N PRO A 203 -14.88 4.96 3.31
CA PRO A 203 -14.14 5.50 4.46
C PRO A 203 -12.82 6.20 4.11
N GLN A 204 -12.22 5.88 2.95
CA GLN A 204 -10.96 6.47 2.51
C GLN A 204 -11.13 7.95 2.09
N ILE A 205 -12.32 8.36 1.67
CA ILE A 205 -12.60 9.71 1.19
C ILE A 205 -13.56 10.49 2.12
N MET A 206 -14.29 9.81 3.01
CA MET A 206 -15.29 10.44 3.89
C MET A 206 -14.70 11.52 4.82
N GLN A 207 -13.44 11.36 5.24
CA GLN A 207 -12.76 12.31 6.13
C GLN A 207 -12.09 13.47 5.38
N TRP A 208 -12.54 13.78 4.18
CA TRP A 208 -11.96 14.78 3.29
C TRP A 208 -11.77 16.17 3.94
N ARG A 209 -12.66 16.58 4.83
CA ARG A 209 -12.60 17.87 5.52
C ARG A 209 -11.40 18.05 6.42
N ARG A 210 -10.75 16.95 6.83
CA ARG A 210 -9.56 16.96 7.70
C ARG A 210 -8.29 17.29 6.95
N HIS A 211 -8.29 17.21 5.63
CA HIS A 211 -7.15 17.47 4.79
C HIS A 211 -6.97 18.97 4.52
N GLU A 212 -5.77 19.35 4.10
CA GLU A 212 -5.47 20.72 3.70
C GLU A 212 -6.35 21.17 2.51
N PRO A 213 -6.54 22.51 2.28
CA PRO A 213 -7.57 23.04 1.39
C PRO A 213 -7.57 22.43 -0.01
N ARG A 214 -6.39 22.25 -0.64
CA ARG A 214 -6.30 21.72 -2.00
C ARG A 214 -6.81 20.28 -2.10
N ARG A 215 -6.35 19.40 -1.20
CA ARG A 215 -6.83 18.00 -1.19
C ARG A 215 -8.30 17.92 -0.82
N ARG A 216 -8.74 18.78 0.08
CA ARG A 216 -10.16 18.91 0.45
C ARG A 216 -11.04 19.19 -0.77
N GLU A 217 -10.66 20.15 -1.61
CA GLU A 217 -11.37 20.48 -2.84
C GLU A 217 -11.38 19.32 -3.83
N LEU A 218 -10.24 18.69 -4.07
CA LEU A 218 -10.12 17.55 -4.98
C LEU A 218 -10.96 16.34 -4.53
N MET A 219 -10.92 16.01 -3.23
CA MET A 219 -11.74 14.93 -2.67
C MET A 219 -13.23 15.24 -2.76
N ARG A 220 -13.63 16.49 -2.41
CA ARG A 220 -15.01 16.95 -2.53
C ARG A 220 -15.52 16.88 -3.97
N ALA A 221 -14.70 17.29 -4.93
CA ALA A 221 -15.05 17.21 -6.35
C ALA A 221 -15.37 15.76 -6.79
N GLN A 222 -14.63 14.78 -6.31
CA GLN A 222 -14.92 13.37 -6.62
C GLN A 222 -16.19 12.88 -5.93
N LEU A 223 -16.46 13.28 -4.69
CA LEU A 223 -17.73 12.98 -4.02
C LEU A 223 -18.91 13.58 -4.78
N GLN A 224 -18.80 14.82 -5.25
CA GLN A 224 -19.82 15.47 -6.07
C GLN A 224 -20.02 14.78 -7.42
N ARG A 225 -18.92 14.35 -8.07
CA ARG A 225 -18.95 13.55 -9.31
C ARG A 225 -19.74 12.25 -9.11
N ILE A 226 -19.47 11.50 -8.04
CA ILE A 226 -20.20 10.27 -7.73
C ILE A 226 -21.68 10.57 -7.50
N ALA A 227 -22.01 11.58 -6.68
CA ALA A 227 -23.38 11.95 -6.38
C ALA A 227 -24.20 12.38 -7.61
N SER A 228 -23.54 12.94 -8.64
CA SER A 228 -24.18 13.40 -9.88
C SER A 228 -24.20 12.34 -10.98
N THR A 229 -23.65 11.14 -10.74
CA THR A 229 -23.67 10.06 -11.73
C THR A 229 -25.01 9.34 -11.70
N ASP A 230 -25.65 9.24 -12.85
CA ASP A 230 -26.93 8.55 -13.00
C ASP A 230 -26.77 7.03 -12.80
N GLY A 231 -27.77 6.43 -12.14
CA GLY A 231 -27.85 4.98 -12.00
C GLY A 231 -26.98 4.36 -10.90
N ILE A 232 -26.37 5.17 -10.03
CA ILE A 232 -25.69 4.65 -8.83
C ILE A 232 -26.71 4.03 -7.86
N SER A 233 -26.25 3.06 -7.07
CA SER A 233 -27.10 2.42 -6.07
C SER A 233 -27.57 3.40 -4.99
N SER A 234 -28.72 3.15 -4.38
CA SER A 234 -29.22 3.94 -3.25
C SER A 234 -28.24 3.96 -2.07
N GLY A 235 -27.53 2.83 -1.83
CA GLY A 235 -26.53 2.72 -0.78
C GLY A 235 -25.32 3.64 -1.02
N LEU A 236 -24.78 3.66 -2.22
CA LEU A 236 -23.67 4.55 -2.56
C LEU A 236 -24.11 6.01 -2.54
N TYR A 237 -25.31 6.32 -3.06
CA TYR A 237 -25.88 7.67 -3.02
C TYR A 237 -26.02 8.21 -1.59
N GLU A 238 -26.54 7.39 -0.67
CA GLU A 238 -26.68 7.75 0.75
C GLU A 238 -25.30 7.98 1.42
N LEU A 239 -24.32 7.10 1.20
CA LEU A 239 -22.98 7.26 1.76
C LEU A 239 -22.29 8.54 1.29
N VAL A 240 -22.41 8.86 0.01
CA VAL A 240 -21.83 10.10 -0.56
C VAL A 240 -22.60 11.33 -0.07
N GLY A 241 -23.95 11.27 -0.01
CA GLY A 241 -24.78 12.32 0.53
C GLY A 241 -24.40 12.66 1.97
N ASN A 242 -24.26 11.64 2.83
CA ASN A 242 -23.81 11.82 4.22
C ASN A 242 -22.40 12.44 4.27
N ALA A 243 -21.45 11.94 3.47
CA ALA A 243 -20.09 12.51 3.41
C ALA A 243 -20.07 13.99 2.99
N LEU A 244 -20.99 14.43 2.13
CA LEU A 244 -21.12 15.83 1.72
C LEU A 244 -21.90 16.68 2.73
N ALA A 245 -22.89 16.11 3.44
CA ALA A 245 -23.77 16.81 4.37
C ALA A 245 -23.16 17.10 5.75
N GLU A 246 -22.23 16.30 6.25
CA GLU A 246 -21.59 16.43 7.60
C GLU A 246 -20.83 17.77 7.80
N SER A 247 -21.29 18.90 7.23
CA SER A 247 -20.54 20.16 7.23
C SER A 247 -20.97 21.21 8.25
N GLU A 248 -22.01 20.98 9.09
CA GLU A 248 -22.55 22.06 9.92
C GLU A 248 -22.45 21.85 11.44
N ALA A 249 -21.80 20.78 11.90
CA ALA A 249 -21.67 20.49 13.33
C ALA A 249 -20.20 20.33 13.76
N ALA A 250 -19.44 21.42 13.77
CA ALA A 250 -18.15 21.50 14.48
C ALA A 250 -17.89 22.92 15.01
#